data_dcab3642304323d377076aed8eb6bf0c
#
_entry.id   dcab3642304323d377076aed8eb6bf0c
#
_cell.length_a   1.000
_cell.length_b   1.000
_cell.length_c   1.000
_cell.angle_alpha   90.00
_cell.angle_beta   90.00
_cell.angle_gamma   90.00
#
_symmetry.space_group_name_H-M   'P 1'
#
loop_
_entity.id
_entity.type
_entity.pdbx_description
1 polymer ?
#
loop_
_entity_poly.entity_id
_entity_poly.type
_entity_poly.pdbx_seq_one_letter_code
_entity_poly.pdbx_strand_id
1 'polypeptide(L)' 'AEWCGPCRQMGPIVEELAHEMDASKIKIGKLNVDQAGETAQQYNIMSIPTFLVFKNGQVVEQIAGGMSKEALRGKVEKYV' A
#
# COMPACT_ATOMS: atom_id res chain seq x y z
N ALA A 1 7.53 5.94 5.33
CA ALA A 1 8.43 6.68 6.25
C ALA A 1 8.24 8.18 6.05
N GLU A 2 8.40 8.95 7.13
CA GLU A 2 8.18 10.39 7.08
C GLU A 2 9.22 11.14 6.23
N TRP A 3 10.43 10.62 6.17
CA TRP A 3 11.52 11.22 5.38
C TRP A 3 11.43 10.91 3.88
N CYS A 4 10.55 10.04 3.49
CA CYS A 4 10.42 9.58 2.11
C CYS A 4 9.47 10.49 1.33
N GLY A 5 9.98 11.24 0.34
CA GLY A 5 9.17 12.13 -0.48
C GLY A 5 8.04 11.44 -1.22
N PRO A 6 8.34 10.37 -1.99
CA PRO A 6 7.28 9.63 -2.69
C PRO A 6 6.23 9.04 -1.75
N CYS A 7 6.63 8.59 -0.56
CA CYS A 7 5.67 8.10 0.44
C CYS A 7 4.70 9.19 0.87
N ARG A 8 5.19 10.40 1.06
CA ARG A 8 4.36 11.54 1.45
C ARG A 8 3.40 11.94 0.34
N GLN A 9 3.79 11.77 -0.91
CA GLN A 9 2.92 12.03 -2.05
C GLN A 9 1.83 10.96 -2.18
N MET A 10 2.18 9.72 -1.89
CA MET A 10 1.23 8.60 -2.00
C MET A 10 0.24 8.54 -0.83
N GLY A 11 0.58 9.11 0.32
CA GLY A 11 -0.31 9.10 1.48
C GLY A 11 -1.72 9.60 1.18
N PRO A 12 -1.88 10.82 0.66
CA PRO A 12 -3.20 11.33 0.30
C PRO A 12 -3.91 10.48 -0.76
N ILE A 13 -3.16 9.94 -1.71
CA ILE A 13 -3.72 9.07 -2.76
C ILE A 13 -4.31 7.81 -2.14
N VAL A 14 -3.59 7.19 -1.23
CA VAL A 14 -4.05 5.99 -0.51
C VAL A 14 -5.29 6.30 0.31
N GLU A 15 -5.32 7.46 0.98
CA GLU A 15 -6.47 7.87 1.77
C GLU A 15 -7.71 8.08 0.91
N GLU A 16 -7.55 8.71 -0.25
CA GLU A 16 -8.65 8.88 -1.20
C GLU A 16 -9.19 7.54 -1.68
N LEU A 17 -8.33 6.59 -1.98
CA LEU A 17 -8.74 5.25 -2.38
C LEU A 17 -9.50 4.54 -1.27
N ALA A 18 -9.06 4.70 -0.03
CA ALA A 18 -9.74 4.11 1.11
C ALA A 18 -11.18 4.63 1.26
N HIS A 19 -11.40 5.91 0.93
CA HIS A 19 -12.73 6.50 0.97
C HIS A 19 -13.60 6.08 -0.21
N GLU A 20 -12.99 5.88 -1.37
CA GLU A 20 -13.73 5.54 -2.59
C GLU A 20 -14.08 4.06 -2.69
N MET A 21 -13.26 3.19 -2.11
CA MET A 21 -13.47 1.75 -2.20
C MET A 21 -14.33 1.23 -1.05
N ASP A 22 -15.09 0.18 -1.33
CA ASP A 22 -15.99 -0.42 -0.35
C ASP A 22 -15.19 -1.14 0.74
N ALA A 23 -15.28 -0.64 1.97
CA ALA A 23 -14.57 -1.18 3.12
C ALA A 23 -14.99 -2.61 3.47
N SER A 24 -16.15 -3.06 3.01
CA SER A 24 -16.58 -4.45 3.20
C SER A 24 -15.81 -5.41 2.30
N LYS A 25 -15.23 -4.89 1.21
CA LYS A 25 -14.47 -5.69 0.24
C LYS A 25 -12.97 -5.54 0.39
N ILE A 26 -12.51 -4.35 0.82
CA ILE A 26 -11.09 -4.06 0.95
C ILE A 26 -10.85 -3.15 2.13
N LYS A 27 -9.78 -3.43 2.86
CA LYS A 27 -9.30 -2.56 3.93
C LYS A 27 -7.93 -2.04 3.54
N ILE A 28 -7.73 -0.74 3.69
CA ILE A 28 -6.47 -0.09 3.34
C ILE A 28 -5.84 0.44 4.62
N GLY A 29 -4.58 0.08 4.83
CA GLY A 29 -3.81 0.52 5.98
C GLY A 29 -2.45 1.01 5.58
N LYS A 30 -1.77 1.68 6.50
CA LYS A 30 -0.42 2.19 6.31
C LYS A 30 0.52 1.57 7.33
N LEU A 31 1.76 1.37 6.92
CA LEU A 31 2.82 0.90 7.80
C LEU A 31 4.02 1.82 7.68
N ASN A 32 4.50 2.35 8.80
CA ASN A 32 5.73 3.13 8.82
C ASN A 32 6.90 2.17 9.07
N VAL A 33 7.78 2.01 8.08
CA VAL A 33 8.88 1.05 8.15
C VAL A 33 9.92 1.40 9.21
N ASP A 34 10.02 2.67 9.59
CA ASP A 34 10.92 3.09 10.67
C ASP A 34 10.40 2.65 12.04
N GLN A 35 9.08 2.58 12.20
CA GLN A 35 8.45 2.16 13.44
C GLN A 35 8.17 0.66 13.49
N ALA A 36 7.97 0.04 12.35
CA ALA A 36 7.59 -1.37 12.23
C ALA A 36 8.59 -2.13 11.34
N GLY A 37 9.88 -2.01 11.65
CA GLY A 37 10.95 -2.61 10.87
C GLY A 37 10.87 -4.13 10.77
N GLU A 38 10.42 -4.81 11.83
CA GLU A 38 10.28 -6.26 11.81
C GLU A 38 9.23 -6.72 10.81
N THR A 39 8.10 -6.02 10.76
CA THR A 39 7.06 -6.34 9.79
C THR A 39 7.54 -6.13 8.37
N ALA A 40 8.26 -5.02 8.13
CA ALA A 40 8.83 -4.73 6.83
C ALA A 40 9.80 -5.83 6.39
N GLN A 41 10.64 -6.31 7.29
CA GLN A 41 11.58 -7.39 7.00
C GLN A 41 10.84 -8.69 6.69
N GLN A 42 9.77 -8.98 7.40
CA GLN A 42 8.97 -10.19 7.19
C GLN A 42 8.47 -10.29 5.75
N TYR A 43 8.14 -9.16 5.13
CA TYR A 43 7.63 -9.12 3.76
C TYR A 43 8.70 -8.69 2.75
N ASN A 44 9.96 -8.68 3.16
CA ASN A 44 11.11 -8.33 2.30
C ASN A 44 10.95 -6.95 1.64
N ILE A 45 10.54 -5.96 2.43
CA ILE A 45 10.40 -4.59 1.93
C ILE A 45 11.79 -3.97 1.84
N MET A 46 12.27 -3.81 0.61
CA MET A 46 13.62 -3.28 0.34
C MET A 46 13.61 -1.84 -0.14
N SER A 47 12.45 -1.36 -0.57
CA SER A 47 12.30 0.02 -1.04
C SER A 47 10.94 0.56 -0.60
N ILE A 48 10.80 1.87 -0.56
CA ILE A 48 9.55 2.54 -0.21
C ILE A 48 9.26 3.65 -1.22
N PRO A 49 7.99 3.92 -1.52
CA PRO A 49 6.82 3.20 -1.02
C PRO A 49 6.68 1.81 -1.64
N THR A 50 6.14 0.88 -0.89
CA THR A 50 5.79 -0.45 -1.39
C THR A 50 4.36 -0.74 -0.98
N PHE A 51 3.59 -1.30 -1.90
CA PHE A 51 2.19 -1.65 -1.68
C PHE A 51 2.04 -3.16 -1.74
N LEU A 52 1.41 -3.72 -0.72
CA LEU A 52 1.11 -5.14 -0.66
C LEU A 52 -0.40 -5.32 -0.72
N VAL A 53 -0.85 -6.20 -1.60
CA VAL A 53 -2.26 -6.57 -1.67
C VAL A 53 -2.42 -7.95 -1.05
N PHE A 54 -3.27 -8.04 -0.03
CA PHE A 54 -3.57 -9.28 0.66
C PHE A 54 -4.95 -9.79 0.28
N LYS A 55 -5.04 -11.09 0.07
CA LYS A 55 -6.32 -11.75 -0.14
C LYS A 55 -6.31 -13.07 0.62
N ASN A 56 -7.31 -13.25 1.49
CA ASN A 56 -7.40 -14.45 2.34
C ASN A 56 -6.14 -14.69 3.17
N GLY A 57 -5.56 -13.60 3.68
CA GLY A 57 -4.37 -13.66 4.53
C GLY A 57 -3.05 -13.87 3.79
N GLN A 58 -3.07 -13.86 2.47
CA GLN A 58 -1.86 -14.05 1.65
C GLN A 58 -1.58 -12.84 0.78
N VAL A 59 -0.30 -12.54 0.59
CA VAL A 59 0.12 -11.49 -0.34
C VAL A 59 -0.08 -12.00 -1.77
N VAL A 60 -0.94 -11.34 -2.51
CA VAL A 60 -1.23 -11.71 -3.91
C VAL A 60 -0.57 -10.77 -4.91
N GLU A 61 -0.13 -9.60 -4.46
CA GLU A 61 0.61 -8.67 -5.32
C GLU A 61 1.50 -7.77 -4.46
N GLN A 62 2.67 -7.45 -4.98
CA GLN A 62 3.61 -6.51 -4.38
C GLN A 62 4.00 -5.48 -5.43
N ILE A 63 3.81 -4.21 -5.11
CA ILE A 63 4.06 -3.11 -6.01
C ILE A 63 5.04 -2.16 -5.35
N ALA A 64 6.19 -1.93 -5.98
CA ALA A 64 7.21 -1.02 -5.47
C ALA A 64 7.19 0.28 -6.25
N GLY A 65 7.39 1.41 -5.55
CA GLY A 65 7.49 2.72 -6.15
C GLY A 65 6.19 3.51 -6.16
N GLY A 66 6.30 4.80 -6.45
CA GLY A 66 5.14 5.68 -6.56
C GLY A 66 4.42 5.49 -7.88
N MET A 67 3.12 5.81 -7.88
CA MET A 67 2.29 5.72 -9.07
C MET A 67 1.08 6.63 -8.93
N SER A 68 0.35 6.84 -10.01
CA SER A 68 -0.88 7.61 -9.97
C SER A 68 -1.97 6.86 -9.21
N LYS A 69 -2.95 7.60 -8.71
CA LYS A 69 -4.11 7.03 -8.04
C LYS A 69 -4.82 6.02 -8.93
N GLU A 70 -4.97 6.34 -10.20
CA GLU A 70 -5.67 5.49 -11.16
C GLU A 70 -4.92 4.18 -11.41
N ALA A 71 -3.59 4.24 -11.49
CA ALA A 71 -2.76 3.05 -11.68
C ALA A 71 -2.85 2.14 -10.47
N LEU A 72 -2.76 2.70 -9.26
CA LEU A 72 -2.87 1.94 -8.03
C LEU A 72 -4.25 1.32 -7.89
N ARG A 73 -5.29 2.10 -8.16
CA ARG A 73 -6.67 1.63 -8.10
C ARG A 73 -6.90 0.44 -9.03
N GLY A 74 -6.38 0.52 -10.27
CA GLY A 74 -6.51 -0.57 -11.23
C GLY A 74 -5.87 -1.86 -10.75
N LYS A 75 -4.72 -1.76 -10.08
CA LYS A 75 -4.04 -2.93 -9.53
C LYS A 75 -4.80 -3.55 -8.36
N VAL A 76 -5.39 -2.74 -7.52
CA VAL A 76 -6.16 -3.21 -6.34
C VAL A 76 -7.50 -3.81 -6.78
N GLU A 77 -8.16 -3.21 -7.75
CA GLU A 77 -9.48 -3.68 -8.21
C GLU A 77 -9.46 -5.09 -8.79
N LYS A 78 -8.31 -5.57 -9.24
CA LYS A 78 -8.20 -6.96 -9.71
C LYS A 78 -8.56 -7.98 -8.63
N TYR A 79 -8.43 -7.60 -7.37
CA TYR A 79 -8.58 -8.51 -6.23
C TYR A 79 -9.80 -8.22 -5.38
N VAL A 80 -10.62 -7.29 -5.80
CA VAL A 80 -11.83 -6.90 -5.06
C VAL A 80 -13.06 -7.63 -5.57
#